data_cd002b2cc8e6f9879737508815f88eb5
#
_entry.id   cd002b2cc8e6f9879737508815f88eb5
#
_cell.length_a   1.000
_cell.length_b   1.000
_cell.length_c   1.000
_cell.angle_alpha   90.00
_cell.angle_beta   90.00
_cell.angle_gamma   90.00
#
_symmetry.space_group_name_H-M   'P 1'
#
loop_
_entity.id
_entity.type
_entity.pdbx_description
1 polymer ?
#
loop_
_entity_poly.entity_id
_entity_poly.type
_entity_poly.pdbx_seq_one_letter_code
_entity_poly.pdbx_strand_id
1 'polypeptide(L)'
;MRKAIFSLLLLTNLYGYEKNDIISESLASYIGCTKEKVYVLDFFASWCGSCKKEIPLLSKVNSELDETKFEIIGIDVDKKIQHGLKFQKILKDSGKLNFRVINDPQNSIISEFSPIGMPTLYFVKDRKIVKIITGAIDNIDKVILQELKELE
;
A
#
# COMPACT_ATOMS: atom_id res chain seq x y z
N MET A 1 41.85 4.20 30.49
CA MET A 1 40.58 3.50 30.07
C MET A 1 39.88 4.38 29.06
N ARG A 2 39.99 4.03 27.77
CA ARG A 2 39.34 4.79 26.67
C ARG A 2 37.95 4.18 26.45
N LYS A 3 36.89 4.91 26.82
CA LYS A 3 35.51 4.53 26.51
C LYS A 3 35.30 4.75 25.02
N ALA A 4 35.16 3.68 24.27
CA ALA A 4 34.71 3.72 22.87
C ALA A 4 33.21 4.07 22.87
N ILE A 5 32.90 5.28 22.41
CA ILE A 5 31.52 5.70 22.13
C ILE A 5 31.16 5.05 20.80
N PHE A 6 30.36 3.98 20.85
CA PHE A 6 29.72 3.41 19.66
C PHE A 6 28.62 4.40 19.24
N SER A 7 28.93 5.26 18.28
CA SER A 7 27.95 6.09 17.59
C SER A 7 27.11 5.17 16.71
N LEU A 8 25.90 4.87 17.18
CA LEU A 8 24.89 4.19 16.37
C LEU A 8 24.44 5.18 15.30
N LEU A 9 25.02 5.09 14.10
CA LEU A 9 24.56 5.79 12.92
C LEU A 9 23.16 5.23 12.58
N LEU A 10 22.13 5.98 12.98
CA LEU A 10 20.79 5.85 12.41
C LEU A 10 20.91 6.26 10.94
N LEU A 11 21.08 5.27 10.07
CA LEU A 11 20.87 5.43 8.65
C LEU A 11 19.38 5.72 8.45
N THR A 12 19.02 7.01 8.44
CA THR A 12 17.72 7.43 7.93
C THR A 12 17.69 7.04 6.46
N ASN A 13 16.79 6.18 6.08
CA ASN A 13 16.56 5.79 4.70
C ASN A 13 16.19 7.06 3.92
N LEU A 14 17.14 7.64 3.19
CA LEU A 14 16.93 8.81 2.32
C LEU A 14 16.16 8.42 1.03
N TYR A 15 15.98 7.14 0.81
CA TYR A 15 15.25 6.55 -0.30
C TYR A 15 14.06 5.79 0.31
N GLY A 16 12.91 5.82 -0.39
CA GLY A 16 11.72 5.09 0.05
C GLY A 16 11.97 3.58 0.18
N TYR A 17 10.97 2.86 0.64
CA TYR A 17 11.07 1.41 0.80
C TYR A 17 11.27 0.69 -0.53
N GLU A 18 12.20 -0.25 -0.54
CA GLU A 18 12.50 -1.14 -1.65
C GLU A 18 12.09 -2.59 -1.33
N LYS A 19 12.15 -3.46 -2.35
CA LYS A 19 11.93 -4.90 -2.14
C LYS A 19 12.94 -5.44 -1.13
N ASN A 20 12.45 -6.23 -0.19
CA ASN A 20 13.14 -6.82 0.97
C ASN A 20 13.33 -5.90 2.17
N ASP A 21 12.95 -4.63 2.09
CA ASP A 21 12.91 -3.76 3.26
C ASP A 21 11.83 -4.20 4.25
N ILE A 22 12.06 -3.90 5.51
CA ILE A 22 11.12 -4.19 6.60
C ILE A 22 10.51 -2.86 7.05
N ILE A 23 9.20 -2.73 6.94
CA ILE A 23 8.50 -1.56 7.46
C ILE A 23 8.56 -1.54 8.99
N SER A 24 8.68 -0.35 9.55
CA SER A 24 8.76 -0.19 10.99
C SER A 24 7.52 -0.76 11.69
N GLU A 25 7.67 -1.20 12.93
CA GLU A 25 6.56 -1.75 13.72
C GLU A 25 5.47 -0.70 13.95
N SER A 26 5.87 0.55 14.18
CA SER A 26 4.95 1.68 14.34
C SER A 26 4.13 1.94 13.09
N LEU A 27 4.76 1.92 11.90
CA LEU A 27 4.07 2.10 10.62
C LEU A 27 3.16 0.91 10.31
N ALA A 28 3.62 -0.32 10.52
CA ALA A 28 2.81 -1.52 10.35
C ALA A 28 1.56 -1.49 11.24
N SER A 29 1.73 -1.11 12.51
CA SER A 29 0.62 -0.95 13.46
C SER A 29 -0.34 0.15 13.03
N TYR A 30 0.16 1.29 12.56
CA TYR A 30 -0.66 2.41 12.08
C TYR A 30 -1.50 2.03 10.85
N ILE A 31 -0.91 1.31 9.90
CA ILE A 31 -1.60 0.80 8.71
C ILE A 31 -2.55 -0.36 9.09
N GLY A 32 -2.26 -1.09 10.15
CA GLY A 32 -2.99 -2.28 10.59
C GLY A 32 -2.48 -3.56 9.93
N CYS A 33 -1.22 -3.59 9.53
CA CYS A 33 -0.58 -4.80 9.02
C CYS A 33 -0.16 -5.70 10.18
N THR A 34 -0.65 -6.94 10.18
CA THR A 34 -0.27 -7.99 11.14
C THR A 34 0.65 -9.03 10.48
N LYS A 35 1.12 -10.00 11.26
CA LYS A 35 1.93 -11.10 10.72
C LYS A 35 1.11 -12.23 10.13
N GLU A 36 -0.19 -12.25 10.39
CA GLU A 36 -1.08 -13.35 9.99
C GLU A 36 -1.51 -13.28 8.53
N LYS A 37 -1.37 -12.10 7.89
CA LYS A 37 -1.84 -11.87 6.53
C LYS A 37 -0.75 -11.34 5.60
N VAL A 38 -0.98 -11.52 4.31
CA VAL A 38 -0.30 -10.77 3.25
C VAL A 38 -1.15 -9.56 2.89
N TYR A 39 -0.53 -8.40 2.80
CA TYR A 39 -1.20 -7.14 2.46
C TYR A 39 -0.79 -6.66 1.09
N VAL A 40 -1.74 -6.09 0.36
CA VAL A 40 -1.48 -5.31 -0.85
C VAL A 40 -1.85 -3.86 -0.54
N LEU A 41 -0.85 -2.99 -0.46
CA LEU A 41 -1.05 -1.57 -0.23
C LEU A 41 -1.10 -0.85 -1.57
N ASP A 42 -2.22 -0.20 -1.87
CA ASP A 42 -2.44 0.57 -3.11
C ASP A 42 -2.40 2.07 -2.82
N PHE A 43 -1.39 2.76 -3.35
CA PHE A 43 -1.29 4.21 -3.27
C PHE A 43 -2.03 4.87 -4.41
N PHE A 44 -3.04 5.66 -4.11
CA PHE A 44 -3.88 6.34 -5.09
C PHE A 44 -4.31 7.75 -4.67
N ALA A 45 -4.87 8.52 -5.62
CA ALA A 45 -5.50 9.81 -5.36
C ALA A 45 -6.66 10.05 -6.34
N SER A 46 -7.57 10.96 -5.97
CA SER A 46 -8.72 11.32 -6.81
C SER A 46 -8.34 11.94 -8.15
N TRP A 47 -7.18 12.55 -8.24
CA TRP A 47 -6.64 13.17 -9.47
C TRP A 47 -5.84 12.18 -10.35
N CYS A 48 -5.57 10.98 -9.88
CA CYS A 48 -4.81 9.96 -10.61
C CYS A 48 -5.73 9.18 -11.58
N GLY A 49 -5.63 9.48 -12.88
CA GLY A 49 -6.48 8.84 -13.91
C GLY A 49 -6.27 7.33 -14.03
N SER A 50 -5.03 6.86 -13.92
CA SER A 50 -4.69 5.42 -13.95
C SER A 50 -5.22 4.69 -12.73
N CYS A 51 -5.14 5.32 -11.54
CA CYS A 51 -5.67 4.74 -10.31
C CYS A 51 -7.20 4.53 -10.40
N LYS A 52 -7.93 5.45 -11.03
CA LYS A 52 -9.38 5.30 -11.26
C LYS A 52 -9.75 4.07 -12.06
N LYS A 53 -8.87 3.64 -12.97
CA LYS A 53 -9.06 2.43 -13.78
C LYS A 53 -8.66 1.17 -13.00
N GLU A 54 -7.66 1.27 -12.14
CA GLU A 54 -7.12 0.15 -11.38
C GLU A 54 -8.02 -0.25 -10.20
N ILE A 55 -8.53 0.70 -9.42
CA ILE A 55 -9.32 0.43 -8.20
C ILE A 55 -10.48 -0.54 -8.41
N PRO A 56 -11.27 -0.47 -9.50
CA PRO A 56 -12.32 -1.46 -9.76
C PRO A 56 -11.77 -2.88 -9.96
N LEU A 57 -10.59 -3.02 -10.55
CA LEU A 57 -9.93 -4.32 -10.72
C LEU A 57 -9.44 -4.88 -9.39
N LEU A 58 -8.89 -4.02 -8.52
CA LEU A 58 -8.54 -4.38 -7.14
C LEU A 58 -9.77 -4.82 -6.35
N SER A 59 -10.90 -4.14 -6.51
CA SER A 59 -12.16 -4.51 -5.86
C SER A 59 -12.67 -5.86 -6.32
N LYS A 60 -12.50 -6.19 -7.59
CA LYS A 60 -12.79 -7.54 -8.11
C LYS A 60 -11.91 -8.59 -7.45
N VAL A 61 -10.59 -8.35 -7.41
CA VAL A 61 -9.64 -9.23 -6.68
C VAL A 61 -10.07 -9.39 -5.23
N ASN A 62 -10.36 -8.30 -4.53
CA ASN A 62 -10.74 -8.32 -3.12
C ASN A 62 -11.98 -9.20 -2.85
N SER A 63 -12.93 -9.25 -3.80
CA SER A 63 -14.11 -10.11 -3.70
C SER A 63 -13.80 -11.60 -3.85
N GLU A 64 -12.64 -11.96 -4.38
CA GLU A 64 -12.21 -13.34 -4.61
C GLU A 64 -11.22 -13.84 -3.53
N LEU A 65 -10.68 -12.93 -2.68
CA LEU A 65 -9.66 -13.26 -1.70
C LEU A 65 -10.21 -13.96 -0.46
N ASP A 66 -9.41 -14.85 0.09
CA ASP A 66 -9.58 -15.35 1.46
C ASP A 66 -9.14 -14.27 2.45
N GLU A 67 -10.10 -13.57 3.04
CA GLU A 67 -9.89 -12.48 3.98
C GLU A 67 -9.11 -12.89 5.24
N THR A 68 -9.01 -14.18 5.53
CA THR A 68 -8.19 -14.67 6.65
C THR A 68 -6.71 -14.64 6.34
N LYS A 69 -6.34 -14.67 5.06
CA LYS A 69 -4.95 -14.73 4.58
C LYS A 69 -4.46 -13.44 3.92
N PHE A 70 -5.37 -12.70 3.30
CA PHE A 70 -5.04 -11.56 2.45
C PHE A 70 -5.90 -10.34 2.77
N GLU A 71 -5.34 -9.15 2.57
CA GLU A 71 -6.09 -7.90 2.65
C GLU A 71 -5.53 -6.87 1.68
N ILE A 72 -6.43 -6.21 0.93
CA ILE A 72 -6.10 -5.03 0.13
C ILE A 72 -6.40 -3.79 0.96
N ILE A 73 -5.46 -2.85 1.02
CA ILE A 73 -5.61 -1.57 1.71
C ILE A 73 -5.26 -0.45 0.75
N GLY A 74 -6.21 0.44 0.49
CA GLY A 74 -5.95 1.66 -0.24
C GLY A 74 -5.35 2.73 0.66
N ILE A 75 -4.37 3.47 0.16
CA ILE A 75 -3.79 4.64 0.80
C ILE A 75 -4.12 5.84 -0.08
N ASP A 76 -5.11 6.64 0.33
CA ASP A 76 -5.53 7.83 -0.39
C ASP A 76 -4.66 9.02 0.02
N VAL A 77 -3.88 9.53 -0.93
CA VAL A 77 -2.90 10.61 -0.70
C VAL A 77 -3.41 11.99 -1.12
N ASP A 78 -4.72 12.15 -1.26
CA ASP A 78 -5.31 13.47 -1.51
C ASP A 78 -5.01 14.44 -0.34
N LYS A 79 -4.27 15.51 -0.61
CA LYS A 79 -3.98 16.55 0.39
C LYS A 79 -5.24 17.22 0.94
N LYS A 80 -6.26 17.37 0.08
CA LYS A 80 -7.59 17.82 0.48
C LYS A 80 -8.44 16.60 0.74
N ILE A 81 -8.55 16.19 1.99
CA ILE A 81 -9.25 14.97 2.42
C ILE A 81 -10.67 14.88 1.84
N GLN A 82 -11.38 16.01 1.69
CA GLN A 82 -12.73 16.05 1.12
C GLN A 82 -12.77 15.59 -0.34
N HIS A 83 -11.70 15.81 -1.13
CA HIS A 83 -11.61 15.31 -2.51
C HIS A 83 -11.52 13.79 -2.52
N GLY A 84 -10.63 13.24 -1.69
CA GLY A 84 -10.49 11.80 -1.52
C GLY A 84 -11.78 11.15 -1.05
N LEU A 85 -12.40 11.67 0.02
CA LEU A 85 -13.65 11.14 0.56
C LEU A 85 -14.79 11.17 -0.46
N LYS A 86 -14.92 12.26 -1.24
CA LYS A 86 -15.90 12.34 -2.32
C LYS A 86 -15.65 11.30 -3.40
N PHE A 87 -14.39 11.13 -3.80
CA PHE A 87 -13.99 10.14 -4.79
C PHE A 87 -14.29 8.71 -4.31
N GLN A 88 -13.86 8.37 -3.10
CA GLN A 88 -14.14 7.07 -2.48
C GLN A 88 -15.65 6.79 -2.39
N LYS A 89 -16.45 7.80 -2.01
CA LYS A 89 -17.91 7.65 -1.94
C LYS A 89 -18.50 7.29 -3.29
N ILE A 90 -18.11 8.00 -4.36
CA ILE A 90 -18.58 7.71 -5.73
C ILE A 90 -18.24 6.26 -6.13
N LEU A 91 -17.03 5.81 -5.83
CA LEU A 91 -16.61 4.44 -6.14
C LEU A 91 -17.36 3.39 -5.30
N LYS A 92 -17.56 3.64 -4.00
CA LYS A 92 -18.32 2.76 -3.11
C LYS A 92 -19.78 2.65 -3.56
N ASP A 93 -20.43 3.77 -3.85
CA ASP A 93 -21.83 3.82 -4.28
C ASP A 93 -22.04 3.09 -5.63
N SER A 94 -21.01 3.03 -6.47
CA SER A 94 -21.04 2.31 -7.76
C SER A 94 -20.51 0.87 -7.68
N GLY A 95 -20.20 0.35 -6.49
CA GLY A 95 -19.65 -0.99 -6.29
C GLY A 95 -18.22 -1.20 -6.81
N LYS A 96 -17.49 -0.10 -7.02
CA LYS A 96 -16.12 -0.11 -7.57
C LYS A 96 -15.01 0.02 -6.53
N LEU A 97 -15.36 0.11 -5.25
CA LEU A 97 -14.44 0.15 -4.13
C LEU A 97 -15.05 -0.60 -2.94
N ASN A 98 -14.51 -1.77 -2.62
CA ASN A 98 -15.00 -2.66 -1.57
C ASN A 98 -13.92 -3.07 -0.57
N PHE A 99 -12.78 -2.40 -0.55
CA PHE A 99 -11.70 -2.63 0.40
C PHE A 99 -11.47 -1.40 1.28
N ARG A 100 -10.75 -1.61 2.38
CA ARG A 100 -10.45 -0.58 3.37
C ARG A 100 -9.53 0.50 2.77
N VAL A 101 -9.80 1.76 3.10
CA VAL A 101 -8.97 2.90 2.70
C VAL A 101 -8.51 3.68 3.92
N ILE A 102 -7.24 4.04 3.94
CA ILE A 102 -6.63 4.98 4.89
C ILE A 102 -6.39 6.29 4.15
N ASN A 103 -6.86 7.40 4.73
CA ASN A 103 -6.58 8.73 4.18
C ASN A 103 -5.27 9.24 4.75
N ASP A 104 -4.36 9.69 3.88
CA ASP A 104 -3.04 10.20 4.22
C ASP A 104 -2.84 11.66 3.76
N PRO A 105 -3.69 12.63 4.19
CA PRO A 105 -3.66 14.00 3.70
C PRO A 105 -2.38 14.75 4.08
N GLN A 106 -1.65 14.27 5.09
CA GLN A 106 -0.39 14.84 5.54
C GLN A 106 0.83 14.13 4.94
N ASN A 107 0.61 13.13 4.08
CA ASN A 107 1.66 12.32 3.45
C ASN A 107 2.56 11.57 4.46
N SER A 108 2.06 11.23 5.63
CA SER A 108 2.83 10.53 6.66
C SER A 108 3.15 9.08 6.29
N ILE A 109 2.26 8.42 5.55
CA ILE A 109 2.50 7.06 5.05
C ILE A 109 3.30 7.11 3.75
N ILE A 110 2.84 7.88 2.76
CA ILE A 110 3.49 7.91 1.44
C ILE A 110 4.93 8.40 1.49
N SER A 111 5.28 9.29 2.43
CA SER A 111 6.66 9.77 2.58
C SER A 111 7.63 8.67 3.01
N GLU A 112 7.18 7.69 3.79
CA GLU A 112 7.99 6.52 4.18
C GLU A 112 8.19 5.55 3.00
N PHE A 113 7.14 5.31 2.21
CA PHE A 113 7.20 4.42 1.06
C PHE A 113 7.89 5.07 -0.15
N SER A 114 7.70 6.37 -0.35
CA SER A 114 8.27 7.18 -1.45
C SER A 114 8.16 6.50 -2.83
N PRO A 115 6.96 6.07 -3.27
CA PRO A 115 6.80 5.44 -4.57
C PRO A 115 7.24 6.39 -5.70
N ILE A 116 7.88 5.85 -6.73
CA ILE A 116 8.36 6.64 -7.88
C ILE A 116 7.24 7.16 -8.78
N GLY A 117 6.01 6.67 -8.59
CA GLY A 117 4.81 7.08 -9.34
C GLY A 117 3.57 6.42 -8.80
N MET A 118 2.41 6.74 -9.39
CA MET A 118 1.13 6.12 -9.06
C MET A 118 0.41 5.66 -10.33
N PRO A 119 -0.36 4.56 -10.24
CA PRO A 119 -0.52 3.70 -9.07
C PRO A 119 0.76 2.95 -8.71
N THR A 120 0.95 2.61 -7.45
CA THR A 120 2.00 1.69 -6.99
C THR A 120 1.43 0.77 -5.93
N LEU A 121 1.67 -0.53 -6.10
CA LEU A 121 1.27 -1.59 -5.20
C LEU A 121 2.49 -2.13 -4.46
N TYR A 122 2.38 -2.21 -3.13
CA TYR A 122 3.37 -2.87 -2.28
C TYR A 122 2.76 -4.12 -1.67
N PHE A 123 3.39 -5.27 -1.89
CA PHE A 123 3.01 -6.54 -1.25
C PHE A 123 3.85 -6.71 0.01
N VAL A 124 3.18 -6.84 1.14
CA VAL A 124 3.81 -6.90 2.47
C VAL A 124 3.44 -8.21 3.16
N LYS A 125 4.45 -9.02 3.53
CA LYS A 125 4.32 -10.25 4.32
C LYS A 125 5.29 -10.19 5.49
N ASP A 126 4.81 -10.44 6.71
CA ASP A 126 5.64 -10.34 7.93
C ASP A 126 6.38 -8.99 8.06
N ARG A 127 5.71 -7.89 7.71
CA ARG A 127 6.27 -6.53 7.63
C ARG A 127 7.35 -6.35 6.55
N LYS A 128 7.67 -7.37 5.79
CA LYS A 128 8.65 -7.31 4.70
C LYS A 128 7.97 -6.98 3.38
N ILE A 129 8.51 -6.03 2.63
CA ILE A 129 8.08 -5.75 1.26
C ILE A 129 8.62 -6.85 0.35
N VAL A 130 7.73 -7.71 -0.13
CA VAL A 130 8.09 -8.87 -0.94
C VAL A 130 7.98 -8.61 -2.43
N LYS A 131 7.14 -7.63 -2.83
CA LYS A 131 6.96 -7.23 -4.22
C LYS A 131 6.54 -5.76 -4.31
N ILE A 132 6.94 -5.09 -5.37
CA ILE A 132 6.48 -3.74 -5.74
C ILE A 132 6.07 -3.77 -7.21
N ILE A 133 4.90 -3.21 -7.51
CA ILE A 133 4.42 -3.03 -8.89
C ILE A 133 4.14 -1.54 -9.06
N THR A 134 4.85 -0.88 -9.98
CA THR A 134 4.68 0.54 -10.27
C THR A 134 4.14 0.75 -11.67
N GLY A 135 3.18 1.66 -11.80
CA GLY A 135 2.54 2.00 -13.06
C GLY A 135 1.31 1.15 -13.37
N ALA A 136 0.51 1.66 -14.31
CA ALA A 136 -0.72 1.00 -14.72
C ALA A 136 -0.43 -0.27 -15.54
N ILE A 137 -1.12 -1.36 -15.21
CA ILE A 137 -1.09 -2.64 -15.91
C ILE A 137 -2.52 -3.02 -16.26
N ASP A 138 -2.80 -3.31 -17.52
CA ASP A 138 -4.18 -3.58 -18.01
C ASP A 138 -4.85 -4.80 -17.36
N ASN A 139 -4.06 -5.82 -17.00
CA ASN A 139 -4.54 -7.06 -16.39
C ASN A 139 -4.06 -7.21 -14.94
N ILE A 140 -4.01 -6.11 -14.19
CA ILE A 140 -3.49 -6.07 -12.83
C ILE A 140 -4.22 -7.05 -11.89
N ASP A 141 -5.52 -7.28 -12.09
CA ASP A 141 -6.30 -8.26 -11.34
C ASP A 141 -5.68 -9.66 -11.42
N LYS A 142 -5.31 -10.12 -12.62
CA LYS A 142 -4.68 -11.43 -12.82
C LYS A 142 -3.26 -11.48 -12.23
N VAL A 143 -2.51 -10.38 -12.37
CA VAL A 143 -1.15 -10.27 -11.82
C VAL A 143 -1.18 -10.36 -10.30
N ILE A 144 -2.08 -9.65 -9.63
CA ILE A 144 -2.21 -9.69 -8.17
C ILE A 144 -2.60 -11.09 -7.70
N LEU A 145 -3.60 -11.72 -8.31
CA LEU A 145 -4.01 -13.09 -7.93
C LEU A 145 -2.87 -14.09 -8.09
N GLN A 146 -2.06 -13.98 -9.14
CA GLN A 146 -0.88 -14.83 -9.34
C GLN A 146 0.17 -14.58 -8.25
N GLU A 147 0.51 -13.32 -7.96
CA GLU A 147 1.50 -12.98 -6.92
C GLU A 147 1.04 -13.45 -5.53
N LEU A 148 -0.24 -13.26 -5.18
CA LEU A 148 -0.76 -13.70 -3.88
C LEU A 148 -0.75 -15.22 -3.74
N LYS A 149 -1.02 -15.96 -4.81
CA LYS A 149 -0.92 -17.42 -4.83
C LYS A 149 0.51 -17.91 -4.59
N GLU A 150 1.52 -17.19 -5.07
CA GLU A 150 2.93 -17.52 -4.82
C GLU A 150 3.38 -17.20 -3.39
N LEU A 151 2.63 -16.33 -2.69
CA LEU A 151 2.91 -15.90 -1.32
C LEU A 151 2.16 -16.72 -0.25
N GLU A 152 1.24 -17.62 -0.65
CA GLU A 152 0.61 -18.55 0.28
C GLU A 152 1.66 -19.50 0.89
#